data_6aeb5fd469dc032c3ecd3002cdac148b
#
_entry.id   6aeb5fd469dc032c3ecd3002cdac148b
#
_cell.length_a   1.000
_cell.length_b   1.000
_cell.length_c   1.000
_cell.angle_alpha   90.00
_cell.angle_beta   90.00
_cell.angle_gamma   90.00
#
_symmetry.space_group_name_H-M   'P 1'
#
loop_
_entity.id
_entity.type
_entity.pdbx_description
1 polymer ?
#
loop_
_entity_poly.entity_id
_entity_poly.type
_entity_poly.pdbx_seq_one_letter_code
_entity_poly.pdbx_strand_id
1 'polypeptide(L)'
;EYTLVSGNQLGCLLADYIFSSRKDLGKLPKRPAFINTIVTTPLQAIIAKSHGAECYQTLTGFKWIAGKIREFESQADGPSFVFGCEESYGFMVGAEVRDKDAVSASAMTAEMALYHVKNGKSVLQHLDELYEEHGYWEDRLISRYFKGQAGLTVMKGMMAALRENPPDTLGGISIAKTRDYLSGKEDLPKSDVLQFELADGSVVNARPSGTEPKIKFYISCPADRNGSGAGRTDGGDRSTAARKVDAIEAEIQTLIDKAAG
;
A
#
# COMPACT_ATOMS: atom_id res chain seq x y z
N GLU A 1 9.83 -9.34 -24.55
CA GLU A 1 9.76 -8.10 -23.74
C GLU A 1 9.54 -8.49 -22.28
N TYR A 2 10.22 -7.81 -21.33
CA TYR A 2 10.08 -8.05 -19.89
C TYR A 2 9.22 -6.93 -19.29
N THR A 3 8.28 -7.31 -18.41
CA THR A 3 7.48 -6.37 -17.65
C THR A 3 7.88 -6.46 -16.18
N LEU A 4 8.21 -5.31 -15.58
CA LEU A 4 8.49 -5.23 -14.15
C LEU A 4 7.17 -5.22 -13.37
N VAL A 5 7.01 -6.18 -12.47
CA VAL A 5 5.90 -6.22 -11.51
C VAL A 5 6.35 -5.49 -10.24
N SER A 6 5.64 -4.44 -9.84
CA SER A 6 5.97 -3.67 -8.64
C SER A 6 5.72 -4.46 -7.35
N GLY A 7 6.29 -4.00 -6.22
CA GLY A 7 6.03 -4.62 -4.92
C GLY A 7 4.56 -4.59 -4.51
N ASN A 8 3.84 -3.50 -4.83
CA ASN A 8 2.39 -3.42 -4.63
C ASN A 8 1.64 -4.47 -5.46
N GLN A 9 1.96 -4.61 -6.75
CA GLN A 9 1.36 -5.60 -7.63
C GLN A 9 1.65 -7.04 -7.21
N LEU A 10 2.92 -7.32 -6.87
CA LEU A 10 3.29 -8.65 -6.38
C LEU A 10 2.61 -8.96 -5.04
N GLY A 11 2.45 -7.97 -4.18
CA GLY A 11 1.69 -8.10 -2.93
C GLY A 11 0.21 -8.43 -3.16
N CYS A 12 -0.42 -7.85 -4.19
CA CYS A 12 -1.79 -8.19 -4.60
C CYS A 12 -1.89 -9.64 -5.06
N LEU A 13 -1.00 -10.06 -5.96
CA LEU A 13 -0.94 -11.41 -6.50
C LEU A 13 -0.70 -12.45 -5.40
N LEU A 14 0.25 -12.19 -4.49
CA LEU A 14 0.54 -13.09 -3.38
C LEU A 14 -0.60 -13.14 -2.36
N ALA A 15 -1.26 -12.02 -2.07
CA ALA A 15 -2.41 -12.00 -1.18
C ALA A 15 -3.53 -12.90 -1.74
N ASP A 16 -3.90 -12.70 -3.01
CA ASP A 16 -4.91 -13.54 -3.66
C ASP A 16 -4.54 -15.02 -3.62
N TYR A 17 -3.34 -15.35 -4.10
CA TYR A 17 -2.86 -16.73 -4.20
C TYR A 17 -2.82 -17.44 -2.84
N ILE A 18 -2.27 -16.79 -1.81
CA ILE A 18 -2.10 -17.39 -0.48
C ILE A 18 -3.46 -17.61 0.19
N PHE A 19 -4.36 -16.62 0.14
CA PHE A 19 -5.67 -16.73 0.78
C PHE A 19 -6.57 -17.71 0.05
N SER A 20 -6.63 -17.68 -1.29
CA SER A 20 -7.43 -18.63 -2.09
C SER A 20 -6.94 -20.06 -1.92
N SER A 21 -5.64 -20.31 -2.10
CA SER A 21 -5.05 -21.65 -1.96
C SER A 21 -5.24 -22.25 -0.56
N ARG A 22 -5.07 -21.45 0.50
CA ARG A 22 -5.34 -21.92 1.87
C ARG A 22 -6.81 -22.24 2.09
N LYS A 23 -7.71 -21.47 1.50
CA LYS A 23 -9.15 -21.72 1.55
C LYS A 23 -9.50 -23.02 0.85
N ASP A 24 -9.01 -23.24 -0.37
CA ASP A 24 -9.26 -24.46 -1.16
C ASP A 24 -8.71 -25.72 -0.48
N LEU A 25 -7.58 -25.60 0.21
CA LEU A 25 -6.99 -26.68 1.00
C LEU A 25 -7.64 -26.89 2.38
N GLY A 26 -8.64 -26.09 2.76
CA GLY A 26 -9.24 -26.12 4.09
C GLY A 26 -8.28 -25.73 5.22
N LYS A 27 -7.23 -24.97 4.90
CA LYS A 27 -6.17 -24.53 5.83
C LYS A 27 -6.25 -23.04 6.21
N LEU A 28 -7.29 -22.33 5.74
CA LEU A 28 -7.51 -20.95 6.15
C LEU A 28 -8.00 -20.93 7.60
N PRO A 29 -7.37 -20.16 8.51
CA PRO A 29 -7.80 -20.11 9.90
C PRO A 29 -9.19 -19.47 10.01
N LYS A 30 -9.87 -19.68 11.15
CA LYS A 30 -11.22 -19.13 11.41
C LYS A 30 -11.28 -17.61 11.33
N ARG A 31 -10.23 -16.94 11.78
CA ARG A 31 -10.05 -15.48 11.71
C ARG A 31 -8.74 -15.15 11.00
N PRO A 32 -8.68 -15.25 9.67
CA PRO A 32 -7.47 -15.00 8.92
C PRO A 32 -7.13 -13.52 8.93
N ALA A 33 -5.88 -13.16 9.22
CA ALA A 33 -5.42 -11.79 9.24
C ALA A 33 -4.41 -11.50 8.13
N PHE A 34 -4.62 -10.38 7.46
CA PHE A 34 -3.70 -9.73 6.54
C PHE A 34 -3.18 -8.44 7.17
N ILE A 35 -1.87 -8.18 7.07
CA ILE A 35 -1.26 -6.96 7.59
C ILE A 35 -0.41 -6.29 6.51
N ASN A 36 -0.68 -5.02 6.24
CA ASN A 36 0.18 -4.18 5.41
C ASN A 36 0.49 -2.83 6.08
N THR A 37 1.16 -1.93 5.38
CA THR A 37 1.49 -0.61 5.92
C THR A 37 0.59 0.48 5.36
N ILE A 38 0.49 1.59 6.08
CA ILE A 38 -0.30 2.78 5.67
C ILE A 38 0.12 3.39 4.34
N VAL A 39 1.31 3.05 3.83
CA VAL A 39 1.84 3.55 2.54
C VAL A 39 1.74 2.53 1.40
N THR A 40 1.22 1.34 1.70
CA THR A 40 1.01 0.26 0.75
C THR A 40 -0.34 0.45 0.04
N THR A 41 -0.45 0.02 -1.21
CA THR A 41 -1.69 0.14 -2.00
C THR A 41 -2.92 -0.41 -1.26
N PRO A 42 -4.05 0.31 -1.25
CA PRO A 42 -5.30 -0.17 -0.67
C PRO A 42 -5.83 -1.46 -1.32
N LEU A 43 -5.47 -1.72 -2.58
CA LEU A 43 -5.95 -2.88 -3.34
C LEU A 43 -5.63 -4.22 -2.64
N GLN A 44 -4.46 -4.34 -2.01
CA GLN A 44 -4.09 -5.56 -1.29
C GLN A 44 -5.08 -5.91 -0.17
N ALA A 45 -5.51 -4.90 0.60
CA ALA A 45 -6.49 -5.11 1.66
C ALA A 45 -7.90 -5.42 1.09
N ILE A 46 -8.24 -4.86 -0.08
CA ILE A 46 -9.50 -5.16 -0.77
C ILE A 46 -9.51 -6.63 -1.19
N ILE A 47 -8.42 -7.11 -1.81
CA ILE A 47 -8.27 -8.52 -2.22
C ILE A 47 -8.30 -9.46 -1.00
N ALA A 48 -7.53 -9.18 0.05
CA ALA A 48 -7.53 -10.01 1.24
C ALA A 48 -8.92 -10.10 1.90
N LYS A 49 -9.66 -8.98 1.94
CA LYS A 49 -11.04 -8.94 2.46
C LYS A 49 -12.02 -9.78 1.64
N SER A 50 -11.88 -9.87 0.32
CA SER A 50 -12.74 -10.71 -0.52
C SER A 50 -12.62 -12.20 -0.19
N HIS A 51 -11.46 -12.61 0.36
CA HIS A 51 -11.23 -13.96 0.89
C HIS A 51 -11.65 -14.12 2.36
N GLY A 52 -12.24 -13.08 2.98
CA GLY A 52 -12.71 -13.11 4.37
C GLY A 52 -11.63 -12.76 5.41
N ALA A 53 -10.51 -12.15 5.01
CA ALA A 53 -9.48 -11.75 5.95
C ALA A 53 -9.86 -10.47 6.73
N GLU A 54 -9.48 -10.44 8.00
CA GLU A 54 -9.39 -9.22 8.78
C GLU A 54 -8.12 -8.47 8.36
N CYS A 55 -8.25 -7.20 7.93
CA CYS A 55 -7.13 -6.42 7.40
C CYS A 55 -6.70 -5.36 8.40
N TYR A 56 -5.40 -5.31 8.66
CA TYR A 56 -4.77 -4.39 9.60
C TYR A 56 -3.68 -3.58 8.90
N GLN A 57 -3.63 -2.30 9.20
CA GLN A 57 -2.55 -1.42 8.73
C GLN A 57 -1.63 -1.07 9.88
N THR A 58 -0.33 -0.99 9.59
CA THR A 58 0.70 -0.57 10.53
C THR A 58 1.55 0.56 9.94
N LEU A 59 2.42 1.14 10.75
CA LEU A 59 3.51 1.96 10.25
C LEU A 59 4.47 1.11 9.42
N THR A 60 5.28 1.77 8.57
CA THR A 60 6.34 1.09 7.80
C THR A 60 7.38 0.44 8.69
N GLY A 61 7.79 -0.76 8.35
CA GLY A 61 8.77 -1.58 9.05
C GLY A 61 8.17 -2.84 9.65
N PHE A 62 8.76 -3.98 9.33
CA PHE A 62 8.28 -5.30 9.75
C PHE A 62 8.19 -5.47 11.26
N LYS A 63 8.95 -4.69 12.04
CA LYS A 63 8.79 -4.65 13.50
C LYS A 63 7.36 -4.36 13.96
N TRP A 64 6.62 -3.55 13.20
CA TRP A 64 5.23 -3.20 13.49
C TRP A 64 4.28 -4.32 13.11
N ILE A 65 4.52 -4.96 11.96
CA ILE A 65 3.79 -6.16 11.54
C ILE A 65 4.01 -7.27 12.58
N ALA A 66 5.26 -7.55 12.97
CA ALA A 66 5.59 -8.52 13.99
C ALA A 66 4.99 -8.18 15.37
N GLY A 67 4.96 -6.89 15.72
CA GLY A 67 4.29 -6.40 16.93
C GLY A 67 2.79 -6.69 16.92
N LYS A 68 2.13 -6.48 15.78
CA LYS A 68 0.70 -6.78 15.61
C LYS A 68 0.40 -8.28 15.69
N ILE A 69 1.28 -9.11 15.14
CA ILE A 69 1.17 -10.57 15.26
C ILE A 69 1.26 -10.99 16.74
N ARG A 70 2.22 -10.42 17.50
CA ARG A 70 2.34 -10.70 18.95
C ARG A 70 1.09 -10.27 19.72
N GLU A 71 0.47 -9.15 19.34
CA GLU A 71 -0.80 -8.71 19.93
C GLU A 71 -1.90 -9.75 19.68
N PHE A 72 -2.02 -10.31 18.48
CA PHE A 72 -2.98 -11.37 18.17
C PHE A 72 -2.75 -12.62 19.02
N GLU A 73 -1.50 -13.04 19.15
CA GLU A 73 -1.10 -14.22 19.93
C GLU A 73 -1.35 -14.08 21.45
N SER A 74 -1.46 -12.85 21.95
CA SER A 74 -1.80 -12.58 23.35
C SER A 74 -3.29 -12.72 23.66
N GLN A 75 -4.14 -12.88 22.66
CA GLN A 75 -5.60 -12.99 22.77
C GLN A 75 -6.01 -14.45 22.56
N ALA A 76 -6.87 -14.98 23.45
CA ALA A 76 -7.31 -16.39 23.38
C ALA A 76 -8.00 -16.74 22.03
N ASP A 77 -8.79 -15.81 21.47
CA ASP A 77 -9.46 -15.94 20.18
C ASP A 77 -8.98 -14.87 19.18
N GLY A 78 -7.69 -14.51 19.27
CA GLY A 78 -7.09 -13.51 18.39
C GLY A 78 -7.08 -13.92 16.92
N PRO A 79 -6.98 -12.95 15.98
CA PRO A 79 -6.79 -13.24 14.58
C PRO A 79 -5.51 -14.04 14.34
N SER A 80 -5.52 -14.90 13.33
CA SER A 80 -4.36 -15.69 12.94
C SER A 80 -3.69 -15.05 11.72
N PHE A 81 -2.44 -14.65 11.85
CA PHE A 81 -1.68 -14.07 10.75
C PHE A 81 -1.50 -15.06 9.61
N VAL A 82 -1.77 -14.63 8.39
CA VAL A 82 -1.64 -15.44 7.17
C VAL A 82 -0.58 -14.88 6.25
N PHE A 83 -0.65 -13.57 5.95
CA PHE A 83 0.26 -12.90 5.05
C PHE A 83 0.38 -11.41 5.40
N GLY A 84 1.57 -10.84 5.19
CA GLY A 84 1.79 -9.41 5.35
C GLY A 84 2.90 -8.92 4.43
N CYS A 85 2.79 -7.63 4.04
CA CYS A 85 3.73 -7.06 3.09
C CYS A 85 3.90 -5.55 3.20
N GLU A 86 4.98 -5.08 2.59
CA GLU A 86 5.28 -3.68 2.32
C GLU A 86 5.43 -3.46 0.80
N GLU A 87 5.19 -2.24 0.35
CA GLU A 87 5.27 -1.83 -1.06
C GLU A 87 6.66 -2.02 -1.69
N SER A 88 7.69 -2.06 -0.85
CA SER A 88 9.10 -2.16 -1.25
C SER A 88 9.61 -3.60 -1.36
N TYR A 89 8.78 -4.52 -1.83
CA TYR A 89 9.08 -5.95 -1.97
C TYR A 89 9.41 -6.66 -0.65
N GLY A 90 8.92 -6.13 0.46
CA GLY A 90 8.97 -6.80 1.74
C GLY A 90 7.77 -7.72 1.91
N PHE A 91 7.99 -9.03 2.07
CA PHE A 91 6.92 -10.01 2.23
C PHE A 91 7.19 -10.93 3.42
N MET A 92 6.13 -11.29 4.14
CA MET A 92 6.15 -12.26 5.23
C MET A 92 5.04 -13.30 5.00
N VAL A 93 5.43 -14.53 4.69
CA VAL A 93 4.55 -15.66 4.46
C VAL A 93 4.53 -16.54 5.71
N GLY A 94 3.45 -16.45 6.51
CA GLY A 94 3.41 -17.11 7.81
C GLY A 94 4.12 -16.31 8.91
N ALA A 95 4.15 -16.84 10.12
CA ALA A 95 4.62 -16.15 11.32
C ALA A 95 5.95 -16.69 11.91
N GLU A 96 6.59 -17.62 11.24
CA GLU A 96 7.81 -18.31 11.70
C GLU A 96 9.00 -17.36 11.71
N VAL A 97 9.15 -16.55 10.66
CA VAL A 97 10.15 -15.48 10.57
C VAL A 97 9.47 -14.14 10.81
N ARG A 98 9.87 -13.41 11.86
CA ARG A 98 9.22 -12.16 12.30
C ARG A 98 9.80 -10.92 11.63
N ASP A 99 10.20 -11.07 10.39
CA ASP A 99 10.68 -10.01 9.50
C ASP A 99 10.38 -10.42 8.05
N LYS A 100 10.65 -9.52 7.09
CA LYS A 100 10.62 -9.87 5.67
C LYS A 100 11.55 -11.03 5.40
N ASP A 101 11.05 -12.02 4.70
CA ASP A 101 11.80 -13.23 4.36
C ASP A 101 11.80 -13.44 2.83
N ALA A 102 12.93 -13.11 2.23
CA ALA A 102 13.11 -13.22 0.78
C ALA A 102 13.10 -14.68 0.29
N VAL A 103 13.47 -15.64 1.15
CA VAL A 103 13.51 -17.06 0.76
C VAL A 103 12.08 -17.60 0.61
N SER A 104 11.25 -17.44 1.63
CA SER A 104 9.85 -17.87 1.55
C SER A 104 9.06 -17.07 0.51
N ALA A 105 9.32 -15.76 0.38
CA ALA A 105 8.68 -14.91 -0.62
C ALA A 105 9.02 -15.35 -2.05
N SER A 106 10.28 -15.68 -2.33
CA SER A 106 10.72 -16.16 -3.65
C SER A 106 10.12 -17.53 -3.98
N ALA A 107 10.11 -18.45 -3.01
CA ALA A 107 9.51 -19.77 -3.16
C ALA A 107 7.99 -19.65 -3.44
N MET A 108 7.29 -18.82 -2.68
CA MET A 108 5.84 -18.58 -2.85
C MET A 108 5.54 -17.91 -4.20
N THR A 109 6.38 -16.96 -4.64
CA THR A 109 6.23 -16.32 -5.96
C THR A 109 6.42 -17.32 -7.09
N ALA A 110 7.41 -18.21 -7.00
CA ALA A 110 7.65 -19.25 -7.99
C ALA A 110 6.49 -20.27 -8.02
N GLU A 111 5.98 -20.69 -6.86
CA GLU A 111 4.83 -21.58 -6.73
C GLU A 111 3.58 -20.95 -7.35
N MET A 112 3.26 -19.71 -7.02
CA MET A 112 2.15 -18.95 -7.60
C MET A 112 2.28 -18.86 -9.13
N ALA A 113 3.46 -18.50 -9.65
CA ALA A 113 3.68 -18.42 -11.09
C ALA A 113 3.47 -19.76 -11.78
N LEU A 114 3.98 -20.86 -11.20
CA LEU A 114 3.77 -22.21 -11.71
C LEU A 114 2.28 -22.62 -11.67
N TYR A 115 1.58 -22.25 -10.59
CA TYR A 115 0.14 -22.51 -10.47
C TYR A 115 -0.63 -21.84 -11.62
N HIS A 116 -0.39 -20.55 -11.89
CA HIS A 116 -1.08 -19.85 -12.97
C HIS A 116 -0.73 -20.44 -14.35
N VAL A 117 0.54 -20.72 -14.61
CA VAL A 117 0.96 -21.35 -15.88
C VAL A 117 0.30 -22.70 -16.08
N LYS A 118 0.22 -23.54 -15.05
CA LYS A 118 -0.48 -24.84 -15.13
C LYS A 118 -1.98 -24.71 -15.39
N ASN A 119 -2.58 -23.59 -14.99
CA ASN A 119 -3.97 -23.25 -15.26
C ASN A 119 -4.17 -22.43 -16.55
N GLY A 120 -3.15 -22.37 -17.42
CA GLY A 120 -3.21 -21.73 -18.73
C GLY A 120 -3.19 -20.20 -18.70
N LYS A 121 -2.70 -19.60 -17.61
CA LYS A 121 -2.64 -18.14 -17.42
C LYS A 121 -1.22 -17.67 -17.15
N SER A 122 -0.88 -16.47 -17.59
CA SER A 122 0.32 -15.79 -17.10
C SER A 122 0.01 -15.04 -15.80
N VAL A 123 1.05 -14.71 -15.03
CA VAL A 123 0.94 -13.87 -13.82
C VAL A 123 0.34 -12.50 -14.14
N LEU A 124 0.68 -11.91 -15.30
CA LEU A 124 0.14 -10.62 -15.71
C LEU A 124 -1.35 -10.70 -16.08
N GLN A 125 -1.78 -11.78 -16.75
CA GLN A 125 -3.21 -12.00 -17.02
C GLN A 125 -4.00 -12.14 -15.72
N HIS A 126 -3.45 -12.84 -14.72
CA HIS A 126 -4.11 -12.92 -13.42
C HIS A 126 -4.15 -11.58 -12.69
N LEU A 127 -3.10 -10.77 -12.79
CA LEU A 127 -3.11 -9.41 -12.25
C LEU A 127 -4.20 -8.55 -12.91
N ASP A 128 -4.39 -8.68 -14.22
CA ASP A 128 -5.47 -7.98 -14.92
C ASP A 128 -6.86 -8.43 -14.44
N GLU A 129 -7.06 -9.73 -14.20
CA GLU A 129 -8.30 -10.26 -13.61
C GLU A 129 -8.57 -9.69 -12.22
N LEU A 130 -7.53 -9.57 -11.37
CA LEU A 130 -7.67 -8.93 -10.06
C LEU A 130 -8.08 -7.45 -10.16
N TYR A 131 -7.56 -6.74 -11.16
CA TYR A 131 -7.98 -5.36 -11.43
C TYR A 131 -9.43 -5.29 -11.93
N GLU A 132 -9.85 -6.21 -12.78
CA GLU A 132 -11.23 -6.29 -13.24
C GLU A 132 -12.20 -6.55 -12.09
N GLU A 133 -11.87 -7.47 -11.19
CA GLU A 133 -12.72 -7.85 -10.07
C GLU A 133 -12.76 -6.77 -8.97
N HIS A 134 -11.60 -6.25 -8.59
CA HIS A 134 -11.45 -5.41 -7.39
C HIS A 134 -11.31 -3.93 -7.70
N GLY A 135 -11.08 -3.54 -8.97
CA GLY A 135 -10.78 -2.19 -9.41
C GLY A 135 -9.28 -1.95 -9.56
N TYR A 136 -8.93 -1.17 -10.58
CA TYR A 136 -7.54 -0.80 -10.84
C TYR A 136 -7.10 0.33 -9.90
N TRP A 137 -5.87 0.22 -9.43
CA TRP A 137 -5.18 1.25 -8.65
C TRP A 137 -3.85 1.58 -9.32
N GLU A 138 -3.61 2.86 -9.54
CA GLU A 138 -2.29 3.35 -9.96
C GLU A 138 -1.51 3.81 -8.74
N ASP A 139 -0.32 3.23 -8.56
CA ASP A 139 0.56 3.52 -7.45
C ASP A 139 1.84 4.21 -7.94
N ARG A 140 2.26 5.29 -7.29
CA ARG A 140 3.51 5.99 -7.60
C ARG A 140 4.26 6.41 -6.35
N LEU A 141 5.58 6.25 -6.41
CA LEU A 141 6.50 6.69 -5.38
C LEU A 141 7.35 7.85 -5.90
N ILE A 142 7.22 9.01 -5.27
CA ILE A 142 8.14 10.13 -5.45
C ILE A 142 9.16 10.09 -4.32
N SER A 143 10.44 10.16 -4.66
CA SER A 143 11.53 10.16 -3.70
C SER A 143 12.47 11.32 -4.00
N ARG A 144 12.56 12.29 -3.08
CA ARG A 144 13.39 13.49 -3.25
C ARG A 144 14.47 13.56 -2.20
N TYR A 145 15.71 13.66 -2.65
CA TYR A 145 16.87 13.97 -1.83
C TYR A 145 17.15 15.47 -1.82
N PHE A 146 17.42 16.01 -0.64
CA PHE A 146 17.92 17.36 -0.46
C PHE A 146 19.40 17.32 -0.09
N LYS A 147 20.25 18.12 -0.75
CA LYS A 147 21.70 18.06 -0.54
C LYS A 147 22.13 18.77 0.76
N GLY A 148 23.06 18.14 1.48
CA GLY A 148 23.78 18.75 2.63
C GLY A 148 22.92 18.96 3.88
N GLN A 149 23.51 19.63 4.86
CA GLN A 149 22.86 19.95 6.15
C GLN A 149 21.60 20.84 5.97
N ALA A 150 21.65 21.79 5.04
CA ALA A 150 20.51 22.63 4.70
C ALA A 150 19.30 21.80 4.22
N GLY A 151 19.54 20.67 3.56
CA GLY A 151 18.48 19.78 3.08
C GLY A 151 17.61 19.18 4.18
N LEU A 152 18.17 18.89 5.36
CA LEU A 152 17.38 18.45 6.52
C LEU A 152 16.44 19.54 7.02
N THR A 153 16.90 20.81 7.00
CA THR A 153 16.08 21.96 7.40
C THR A 153 14.94 22.17 6.42
N VAL A 154 15.22 22.10 5.11
CA VAL A 154 14.19 22.20 4.06
C VAL A 154 13.14 21.11 4.22
N MET A 155 13.55 19.86 4.38
CA MET A 155 12.65 18.73 4.55
C MET A 155 11.75 18.87 5.79
N LYS A 156 12.34 19.28 6.94
CA LYS A 156 11.57 19.52 8.17
C LYS A 156 10.62 20.70 8.04
N GLY A 157 11.07 21.78 7.40
CA GLY A 157 10.23 22.96 7.13
C GLY A 157 9.04 22.61 6.23
N MET A 158 9.25 21.79 5.20
CA MET A 158 8.18 21.32 4.31
C MET A 158 7.13 20.49 5.09
N MET A 159 7.57 19.54 5.92
CA MET A 159 6.65 18.76 6.74
C MET A 159 5.89 19.61 7.77
N ALA A 160 6.55 20.63 8.36
CA ALA A 160 5.89 21.57 9.26
C ALA A 160 4.84 22.41 8.52
N ALA A 161 5.17 22.94 7.35
CA ALA A 161 4.24 23.72 6.53
C ALA A 161 3.01 22.92 6.12
N LEU A 162 3.19 21.64 5.71
CA LEU A 162 2.08 20.74 5.37
C LEU A 162 1.17 20.42 6.58
N ARG A 163 1.71 20.47 7.82
CA ARG A 163 0.92 20.29 9.05
C ARG A 163 0.15 21.52 9.44
N GLU A 164 0.82 22.69 9.39
CA GLU A 164 0.23 23.96 9.80
C GLU A 164 -0.82 24.45 8.80
N ASN A 165 -0.55 24.25 7.52
CA ASN A 165 -1.39 24.69 6.42
C ASN A 165 -1.56 23.56 5.40
N PRO A 166 -2.32 22.49 5.72
CA PRO A 166 -2.58 21.41 4.78
C PRO A 166 -3.29 21.97 3.55
N PRO A 167 -2.98 21.50 2.34
CA PRO A 167 -3.70 21.90 1.15
C PRO A 167 -5.17 21.44 1.21
N ASP A 168 -6.07 22.22 0.61
CA ASP A 168 -7.49 21.83 0.49
C ASP A 168 -7.69 20.75 -0.59
N THR A 169 -6.79 20.69 -1.57
CA THR A 169 -6.84 19.74 -2.69
C THR A 169 -5.46 19.18 -2.98
N LEU A 170 -5.42 18.03 -3.65
CA LEU A 170 -4.22 17.48 -4.31
C LEU A 170 -4.62 16.97 -5.70
N GLY A 171 -3.91 17.44 -6.74
CA GLY A 171 -4.26 17.12 -8.12
C GLY A 171 -5.66 17.58 -8.52
N GLY A 172 -6.17 18.66 -7.90
CA GLY A 172 -7.53 19.16 -8.09
C GLY A 172 -8.63 18.34 -7.38
N ILE A 173 -8.27 17.32 -6.61
CA ILE A 173 -9.22 16.48 -5.84
C ILE A 173 -9.23 16.96 -4.38
N SER A 174 -10.41 17.23 -3.83
CA SER A 174 -10.55 17.71 -2.44
C SER A 174 -10.04 16.69 -1.44
N ILE A 175 -9.34 17.16 -0.40
CA ILE A 175 -8.93 16.34 0.73
C ILE A 175 -10.12 16.15 1.68
N ALA A 176 -10.56 14.91 1.81
CA ALA A 176 -11.65 14.55 2.72
C ALA A 176 -11.18 14.41 4.17
N LYS A 177 -9.94 13.94 4.37
CA LYS A 177 -9.34 13.76 5.70
C LYS A 177 -7.83 13.87 5.66
N THR A 178 -7.27 14.58 6.63
CA THR A 178 -5.83 14.60 6.91
C THR A 178 -5.57 13.86 8.22
N ARG A 179 -4.63 12.91 8.20
CA ARG A 179 -4.13 12.21 9.38
C ARG A 179 -2.69 12.62 9.64
N ASP A 180 -2.41 13.09 10.84
CA ASP A 180 -1.05 13.37 11.31
C ASP A 180 -0.66 12.35 12.38
N TYR A 181 0.13 11.35 11.98
CA TYR A 181 0.60 10.31 12.89
C TYR A 181 1.59 10.82 13.94
N LEU A 182 2.19 12.01 13.76
CA LEU A 182 3.03 12.63 14.78
C LEU A 182 2.21 13.17 15.96
N SER A 183 0.95 13.54 15.74
CA SER A 183 0.04 14.05 16.76
C SER A 183 -0.25 13.06 17.89
N GLY A 184 -0.17 11.75 17.59
CA GLY A 184 -0.54 10.66 18.50
C GLY A 184 -2.05 10.53 18.72
N LYS A 185 -2.87 11.12 17.85
CA LYS A 185 -4.33 11.01 17.86
C LYS A 185 -4.84 9.85 17.01
N GLU A 186 -3.96 9.26 16.19
CA GLU A 186 -4.28 8.09 15.37
C GLU A 186 -4.06 6.80 16.17
N ASP A 187 -4.72 5.71 15.76
CA ASP A 187 -4.65 4.39 16.43
C ASP A 187 -3.30 3.66 16.23
N LEU A 188 -2.30 4.37 15.73
CA LEU A 188 -0.94 3.88 15.51
C LEU A 188 0.08 4.66 16.37
N PRO A 189 1.25 4.08 16.64
CA PRO A 189 2.31 4.79 17.34
C PRO A 189 2.72 6.08 16.63
N LYS A 190 3.25 7.04 17.39
CA LYS A 190 3.73 8.31 16.82
C LYS A 190 4.79 8.08 15.75
N SER A 191 4.59 8.69 14.60
CA SER A 191 5.51 8.66 13.46
C SER A 191 5.42 9.95 12.66
N ASP A 192 6.54 10.40 12.10
CA ASP A 192 6.55 11.56 11.22
C ASP A 192 6.00 11.20 9.84
N VAL A 193 4.68 11.07 9.76
CA VAL A 193 3.93 10.76 8.54
C VAL A 193 2.68 11.62 8.51
N LEU A 194 2.39 12.20 7.34
CA LEU A 194 1.09 12.79 7.00
C LEU A 194 0.41 11.93 5.95
N GLN A 195 -0.87 11.65 6.13
CA GLN A 195 -1.70 10.96 5.15
C GLN A 195 -2.87 11.84 4.77
N PHE A 196 -3.08 12.00 3.49
CA PHE A 196 -4.21 12.72 2.89
C PHE A 196 -5.13 11.69 2.21
N GLU A 197 -6.34 11.56 2.71
CA GLU A 197 -7.42 10.78 2.10
C GLU A 197 -8.25 11.74 1.25
N LEU A 198 -8.32 11.49 -0.06
CA LEU A 198 -9.01 12.35 -1.01
C LEU A 198 -10.46 11.90 -1.19
N ALA A 199 -11.31 12.81 -1.65
CA ALA A 199 -12.76 12.57 -1.76
C ALA A 199 -13.14 11.44 -2.73
N ASP A 200 -12.26 11.10 -3.68
CA ASP A 200 -12.44 10.01 -4.63
C ASP A 200 -11.87 8.66 -4.16
N GLY A 201 -11.34 8.61 -2.92
CA GLY A 201 -10.70 7.44 -2.34
C GLY A 201 -9.19 7.35 -2.59
N SER A 202 -8.59 8.28 -3.36
CA SER A 202 -7.14 8.36 -3.50
C SER A 202 -6.46 8.62 -2.16
N VAL A 203 -5.25 8.07 -1.98
CA VAL A 203 -4.47 8.23 -0.75
C VAL A 203 -3.08 8.73 -1.09
N VAL A 204 -2.65 9.79 -0.39
CA VAL A 204 -1.29 10.33 -0.52
C VAL A 204 -0.63 10.36 0.86
N ASN A 205 0.56 9.74 0.97
CA ASN A 205 1.34 9.75 2.21
C ASN A 205 2.63 10.54 2.01
N ALA A 206 2.92 11.49 2.90
CA ALA A 206 4.21 12.18 2.98
C ALA A 206 5.00 11.64 4.17
N ARG A 207 6.22 11.14 3.91
CA ARG A 207 7.08 10.53 4.92
C ARG A 207 8.54 10.96 4.73
N PRO A 208 9.11 11.74 5.65
CA PRO A 208 10.54 12.02 5.66
C PRO A 208 11.32 10.79 6.14
N SER A 209 12.56 10.67 5.69
CA SER A 209 13.51 9.71 6.26
C SER A 209 13.99 10.20 7.63
N GLY A 210 14.12 9.28 8.58
CA GLY A 210 14.67 9.61 9.91
C GLY A 210 16.19 9.78 9.92
N THR A 211 16.91 9.28 8.90
CA THR A 211 18.38 9.20 8.88
C THR A 211 19.02 9.93 7.70
N GLU A 212 18.25 10.25 6.66
CA GLU A 212 18.74 10.88 5.44
C GLU A 212 17.90 12.14 5.11
N PRO A 213 18.47 13.16 4.45
CA PRO A 213 17.72 14.31 3.97
C PRO A 213 16.89 13.96 2.74
N LYS A 214 15.91 13.10 2.95
CA LYS A 214 15.07 12.48 1.91
C LYS A 214 13.62 12.45 2.36
N ILE A 215 12.72 12.88 1.50
CA ILE A 215 11.28 12.72 1.67
C ILE A 215 10.72 11.79 0.60
N LYS A 216 9.73 11.00 0.98
CA LYS A 216 8.98 10.14 0.08
C LYS A 216 7.51 10.54 0.10
N PHE A 217 6.90 10.59 -1.08
CA PHE A 217 5.46 10.64 -1.24
C PHE A 217 4.99 9.36 -1.91
N TYR A 218 4.02 8.71 -1.28
CA TYR A 218 3.36 7.51 -1.80
C TYR A 218 1.97 7.91 -2.25
N ILE A 219 1.67 7.70 -3.51
CA ILE A 219 0.41 8.05 -4.15
C ILE A 219 -0.27 6.76 -4.58
N SER A 220 -1.53 6.57 -4.20
CA SER A 220 -2.38 5.47 -4.64
C SER A 220 -3.72 6.03 -5.09
N CYS A 221 -4.06 5.89 -6.37
CA CYS A 221 -5.29 6.43 -6.96
C CYS A 221 -6.13 5.31 -7.57
N PRO A 222 -7.42 5.18 -7.21
CA PRO A 222 -8.32 4.26 -7.88
C PRO A 222 -8.73 4.80 -9.25
N ALA A 223 -8.91 3.89 -10.20
CA ALA A 223 -9.59 4.22 -11.46
C ALA A 223 -11.07 4.55 -11.21
N ASP A 224 -11.60 5.48 -12.01
CA ASP A 224 -13.03 5.77 -11.96
C ASP A 224 -13.80 4.58 -12.53
N ARG A 225 -14.72 4.06 -11.74
CA ARG A 225 -15.68 3.06 -12.22
C ARG A 225 -16.81 3.80 -12.93
N ASN A 226 -16.79 3.79 -14.26
CA ASN A 226 -17.85 4.40 -15.07
C ASN A 226 -19.16 3.63 -14.89
N GLY A 227 -20.13 4.25 -14.17
CA GLY A 227 -21.51 3.84 -14.09
C GLY A 227 -21.88 2.95 -12.91
N SER A 228 -22.91 3.36 -12.21
CA SER A 228 -23.65 2.60 -11.19
C SER A 228 -24.42 1.44 -11.84
N GLY A 229 -23.73 0.35 -12.16
CA GLY A 229 -24.36 -0.87 -12.68
C GLY A 229 -23.73 -2.08 -11.98
N ALA A 230 -24.51 -2.74 -11.11
CA ALA A 230 -24.17 -4.07 -10.63
C ALA A 230 -23.97 -4.98 -11.84
N GLY A 231 -22.72 -5.42 -12.09
CA GLY A 231 -22.39 -6.38 -13.14
C GLY A 231 -21.30 -6.00 -14.15
N ARG A 232 -20.59 -4.87 -14.00
CA ARG A 232 -19.44 -4.56 -14.86
C ARG A 232 -18.13 -4.99 -14.20
N THR A 233 -17.43 -5.86 -14.92
CA THR A 233 -16.12 -6.45 -14.58
C THR A 233 -14.98 -5.74 -15.31
N ASP A 234 -15.01 -4.41 -15.48
CA ASP A 234 -14.03 -3.67 -16.29
C ASP A 234 -12.93 -2.95 -15.47
N GLY A 235 -12.81 -3.23 -14.16
CA GLY A 235 -11.75 -2.66 -13.30
C GLY A 235 -11.69 -1.12 -13.25
N GLY A 236 -12.49 -0.44 -14.06
CA GLY A 236 -12.48 1.01 -14.28
C GLY A 236 -11.51 1.45 -15.37
N ASP A 237 -11.63 2.71 -15.79
CA ASP A 237 -10.73 3.30 -16.79
C ASP A 237 -9.36 3.60 -16.18
N ARG A 238 -8.36 2.78 -16.46
CA ARG A 238 -6.97 2.93 -15.99
C ARG A 238 -6.38 4.30 -16.31
N SER A 239 -6.79 4.91 -17.43
CA SER A 239 -6.30 6.25 -17.80
C SER A 239 -6.77 7.33 -16.83
N THR A 240 -7.87 7.14 -16.11
CA THR A 240 -8.33 8.08 -15.09
C THR A 240 -7.41 8.04 -13.87
N ALA A 241 -7.01 6.87 -13.40
CA ALA A 241 -6.06 6.72 -12.29
C ALA A 241 -4.70 7.32 -12.64
N ALA A 242 -4.18 7.05 -13.85
CA ALA A 242 -2.92 7.62 -14.31
C ALA A 242 -2.95 9.15 -14.33
N ARG A 243 -4.02 9.77 -14.89
CA ARG A 243 -4.18 11.23 -14.90
C ARG A 243 -4.24 11.83 -13.49
N LYS A 244 -4.92 11.18 -12.55
CA LYS A 244 -4.96 11.61 -11.15
C LYS A 244 -3.57 11.62 -10.53
N VAL A 245 -2.84 10.52 -10.71
CA VAL A 245 -1.46 10.39 -10.20
C VAL A 245 -0.55 11.45 -10.81
N ASP A 246 -0.62 11.69 -12.12
CA ASP A 246 0.18 12.71 -12.81
C ASP A 246 -0.13 14.13 -12.28
N ALA A 247 -1.40 14.45 -12.05
CA ALA A 247 -1.80 15.74 -11.50
C ALA A 247 -1.32 15.94 -10.05
N ILE A 248 -1.45 14.92 -9.21
CA ILE A 248 -0.97 14.93 -7.81
C ILE A 248 0.56 15.04 -7.77
N GLU A 249 1.27 14.29 -8.63
CA GLU A 249 2.73 14.33 -8.71
C GLU A 249 3.22 15.74 -9.11
N ALA A 250 2.61 16.38 -10.11
CA ALA A 250 2.96 17.72 -10.54
C ALA A 250 2.79 18.77 -9.42
N GLU A 251 1.71 18.64 -8.63
CA GLU A 251 1.49 19.53 -7.49
C GLU A 251 2.50 19.29 -6.35
N ILE A 252 2.78 18.03 -6.01
CA ILE A 252 3.82 17.65 -5.04
C ILE A 252 5.18 18.16 -5.49
N GLN A 253 5.53 18.05 -6.77
CA GLN A 253 6.79 18.59 -7.29
C GLN A 253 6.87 20.10 -7.09
N THR A 254 5.77 20.83 -7.33
CA THR A 254 5.69 22.27 -7.07
C THR A 254 5.91 22.61 -5.58
N LEU A 255 5.32 21.82 -4.67
CA LEU A 255 5.53 21.97 -3.23
C LEU A 255 6.99 21.72 -2.82
N ILE A 256 7.62 20.70 -3.40
CA ILE A 256 9.04 20.38 -3.18
C ILE A 256 9.94 21.53 -3.67
N ASP A 257 9.71 22.04 -4.87
CA ASP A 257 10.53 23.09 -5.48
C ASP A 257 10.39 24.42 -4.72
N LYS A 258 9.19 24.78 -4.26
CA LYS A 258 8.97 25.92 -3.36
C LYS A 258 9.71 25.80 -2.03
N ALA A 259 9.79 24.60 -1.47
CA ALA A 259 10.49 24.36 -0.21
C ALA A 259 12.02 24.39 -0.37
N ALA A 260 12.52 24.09 -1.57
CA ALA A 260 13.95 24.05 -1.89
C ALA A 260 14.54 25.43 -2.24
N GLY A 261 13.70 26.46 -2.46
CA GLY A 261 14.09 27.84 -2.76
C GLY A 261 14.24 28.09 -4.20
#